data_e95fe4ea3736e1541b84cd2775d98dd3
#
_entry.id   e95fe4ea3736e1541b84cd2775d98dd3
#
_cell.length_a   1.000
_cell.length_b   1.000
_cell.length_c   1.000
_cell.angle_alpha   90.00
_cell.angle_beta   90.00
_cell.angle_gamma   90.00
#
_symmetry.space_group_name_H-M   'P 1'
#
loop_
_entity.id
_entity.type
_entity.pdbx_description
1 polymer ?
#
loop_
_entity_poly.entity_id
_entity_poly.type
_entity_poly.pdbx_seq_one_letter_code
_entity_poly.pdbx_strand_id
1 'polypeptide(L)'
;MLKFFENLVDPYPPEPPLQPPKGVWRFCWHYCDGMKRYMLLLALTAGAFAAIEVMVFGFMGQLVDWLSVQNKATFLEDQASVLWTMGLTLLVVVPLVGLLNNLIRMQTLLPNLTMRVRWLAHRYLLQQSLEFYQDDFAGRIAAKVMQGSIAVRQVVSKLCDTFAYVVVGLISMLILLANTDWRMAVPIAVWLVLFSLILIYCLPRLGRIAQDQANKRAVMTGRVVDSYTNISTVKLFAHTKRETDYAKSSMNLFLVNVFQMMGLSTWMDVMVTSLNSLLIFATAAVDIYLWLNNSASLGMIAVSLALAIRLQGFSDWLMWEVHDFFESIGTVADAMNTISKPHQVIDHQDQPLRVTNGHISFSNIGFHYGKKTGVIDHLNLQIDAGEKVGIVGRSGAGKSTLVNLLLRFHDLESGQILIDNQDIKQVSQDSLRASIGVVTQDTSLLHRSVRENIVYGNPEATDEQLMQACKEAEASEFIEGLEDMQGNRGYMAQVGERGVKLSGGQRQRIAIARVLLKNAPILVLDEATSALDSEVEAAIQASLKRLMQGKTVIAIAHRLSTIAAMDRLVVIDEGKIIEQGSHQELLDFGGVYAKLWQHQTGGFIGLN
;
A
#
# COMPACT_ATOMS: atom_id res chain seq x y z
N MET A 1 5.05 1.74 -32.70
CA MET A 1 3.60 1.75 -32.38
C MET A 1 3.36 1.48 -30.89
N LEU A 2 3.89 0.40 -30.28
CA LEU A 2 3.67 0.07 -28.86
C LEU A 2 4.09 1.21 -27.92
N LYS A 3 5.33 1.73 -28.06
CA LYS A 3 5.82 2.88 -27.24
C LYS A 3 4.94 4.13 -27.29
N PHE A 4 4.22 4.35 -28.38
CA PHE A 4 3.27 5.46 -28.45
C PHE A 4 2.12 5.25 -27.47
N PHE A 5 1.55 4.05 -27.42
CA PHE A 5 0.44 3.72 -26.51
C PHE A 5 0.90 3.64 -25.05
N GLU A 6 2.12 3.18 -24.79
CA GLU A 6 2.75 3.15 -23.46
C GLU A 6 2.86 4.56 -22.86
N ASN A 7 3.22 5.55 -23.67
CA ASN A 7 3.48 6.93 -23.26
C ASN A 7 2.25 7.85 -23.30
N LEU A 8 1.05 7.33 -23.62
CA LEU A 8 -0.17 8.13 -23.65
C LEU A 8 -0.60 8.62 -22.25
N VAL A 9 -0.15 7.95 -21.20
CA VAL A 9 -0.47 8.25 -19.81
C VAL A 9 0.80 8.22 -18.98
N ASP A 10 1.02 9.26 -18.19
CA ASP A 10 2.06 9.25 -17.16
C ASP A 10 1.53 8.57 -15.89
N PRO A 11 2.13 7.43 -15.48
CA PRO A 11 1.76 6.76 -14.25
C PRO A 11 2.27 7.46 -12.98
N TYR A 12 3.17 8.45 -13.10
CA TYR A 12 3.87 9.12 -12.01
C TYR A 12 3.59 10.62 -11.93
N PRO A 13 2.33 11.03 -11.70
CA PRO A 13 2.00 12.46 -11.65
C PRO A 13 2.79 13.17 -10.54
N PRO A 14 3.28 14.42 -10.81
CA PRO A 14 4.10 15.17 -9.86
C PRO A 14 3.27 15.80 -8.72
N GLU A 15 1.97 16.02 -8.92
CA GLU A 15 1.10 16.68 -7.96
C GLU A 15 1.09 15.94 -6.61
N PRO A 16 0.97 16.66 -5.47
CA PRO A 16 0.88 16.03 -4.16
C PRO A 16 -0.35 15.11 -4.08
N PRO A 17 -0.22 13.93 -3.47
CA PRO A 17 -1.32 12.99 -3.37
C PRO A 17 -2.40 13.53 -2.44
N LEU A 18 -3.64 13.56 -2.93
CA LEU A 18 -4.80 13.87 -2.11
C LEU A 18 -5.24 12.64 -1.30
N GLN A 19 -5.92 12.88 -0.17
CA GLN A 19 -6.51 11.80 0.60
C GLN A 19 -7.46 10.97 -0.26
N PRO A 20 -7.24 9.66 -0.41
CA PRO A 20 -8.16 8.80 -1.16
C PRO A 20 -9.51 8.72 -0.44
N PRO A 21 -10.63 8.87 -1.17
CA PRO A 21 -11.95 8.89 -0.57
C PRO A 21 -12.36 7.50 -0.05
N LYS A 22 -13.23 7.48 0.97
CA LYS A 22 -13.89 6.26 1.42
C LYS A 22 -15.00 5.86 0.45
N GLY A 23 -15.18 4.56 0.25
CA GLY A 23 -16.14 3.98 -0.70
C GLY A 23 -15.45 3.45 -1.96
N VAL A 24 -15.63 2.15 -2.24
CA VAL A 24 -14.90 1.39 -3.28
C VAL A 24 -14.94 2.09 -4.64
N TRP A 25 -16.13 2.56 -5.08
CA TRP A 25 -16.30 3.21 -6.37
C TRP A 25 -15.59 4.56 -6.45
N ARG A 26 -15.70 5.38 -5.40
CA ARG A 26 -15.01 6.68 -5.31
C ARG A 26 -13.51 6.50 -5.23
N PHE A 27 -13.06 5.48 -4.50
CA PHE A 27 -11.65 5.12 -4.38
C PHE A 27 -11.06 4.71 -5.73
N CYS A 28 -11.71 3.80 -6.46
CA CYS A 28 -11.26 3.42 -7.81
C CYS A 28 -11.24 4.63 -8.76
N TRP A 29 -12.30 5.45 -8.73
CA TRP A 29 -12.44 6.61 -9.60
C TRP A 29 -11.38 7.69 -9.35
N HIS A 30 -10.97 7.88 -8.09
CA HIS A 30 -9.90 8.80 -7.69
C HIS A 30 -8.58 8.52 -8.44
N TYR A 31 -8.22 7.27 -8.61
CA TYR A 31 -6.99 6.89 -9.31
C TYR A 31 -7.10 6.92 -10.84
N CYS A 32 -8.30 7.07 -11.37
CA CYS A 32 -8.55 7.12 -12.82
C CYS A 32 -8.38 8.52 -13.43
N ASP A 33 -8.04 9.54 -12.64
CA ASP A 33 -7.83 10.88 -13.15
C ASP A 33 -6.72 10.92 -14.21
N GLY A 34 -6.96 11.64 -15.30
CA GLY A 34 -6.08 11.64 -16.49
C GLY A 34 -6.25 10.43 -17.44
N MET A 35 -6.94 9.36 -17.02
CA MET A 35 -7.14 8.15 -17.83
C MET A 35 -8.56 7.98 -18.36
N LYS A 36 -9.53 8.79 -17.91
CA LYS A 36 -10.96 8.63 -18.19
C LYS A 36 -11.28 8.57 -19.69
N ARG A 37 -10.59 9.37 -20.53
CA ARG A 37 -10.75 9.36 -21.99
C ARG A 37 -10.37 8.02 -22.62
N TYR A 38 -9.33 7.38 -22.10
CA TYR A 38 -8.89 6.07 -22.60
C TYR A 38 -9.77 4.93 -22.09
N MET A 39 -10.35 5.08 -20.89
CA MET A 39 -11.38 4.17 -20.39
C MET A 39 -12.64 4.21 -21.25
N LEU A 40 -13.09 5.41 -21.63
CA LEU A 40 -14.22 5.57 -22.56
C LEU A 40 -13.89 4.97 -23.93
N LEU A 41 -12.69 5.21 -24.45
CA LEU A 41 -12.25 4.66 -25.72
C LEU A 41 -12.18 3.12 -25.67
N LEU A 42 -11.72 2.54 -24.54
CA LEU A 42 -11.73 1.09 -24.32
C LEU A 42 -13.16 0.54 -24.35
N ALA A 43 -14.10 1.19 -23.67
CA ALA A 43 -15.50 0.77 -23.64
C ALA A 43 -16.15 0.83 -25.05
N LEU A 44 -15.85 1.89 -25.81
CA LEU A 44 -16.33 2.03 -27.19
C LEU A 44 -15.75 0.97 -28.13
N THR A 45 -14.45 0.69 -28.04
CA THR A 45 -13.80 -0.33 -28.88
C THR A 45 -14.25 -1.73 -28.50
N ALA A 46 -14.45 -2.04 -27.22
CA ALA A 46 -15.00 -3.30 -26.74
C ALA A 46 -16.44 -3.51 -27.22
N GLY A 47 -17.28 -2.48 -27.10
CA GLY A 47 -18.66 -2.50 -27.63
C GLY A 47 -18.71 -2.66 -29.14
N ALA A 48 -17.89 -1.91 -29.88
CA ALA A 48 -17.79 -2.05 -31.33
C ALA A 48 -17.37 -3.45 -31.75
N PHE A 49 -16.39 -4.02 -31.06
CA PHE A 49 -15.94 -5.40 -31.30
C PHE A 49 -17.08 -6.41 -31.10
N ALA A 50 -17.84 -6.29 -30.00
CA ALA A 50 -19.00 -7.13 -29.71
C ALA A 50 -20.09 -7.01 -30.78
N ALA A 51 -20.40 -5.80 -31.24
CA ALA A 51 -21.40 -5.57 -32.28
C ALA A 51 -20.98 -6.17 -33.63
N ILE A 52 -19.72 -6.00 -34.01
CA ILE A 52 -19.17 -6.59 -35.26
C ILE A 52 -19.20 -8.11 -35.20
N GLU A 53 -18.85 -8.73 -34.07
CA GLU A 53 -18.94 -10.19 -33.90
C GLU A 53 -20.37 -10.70 -34.10
N VAL A 54 -21.39 -10.02 -33.60
CA VAL A 54 -22.79 -10.39 -33.81
C VAL A 54 -23.18 -10.21 -35.27
N MET A 55 -22.70 -9.16 -35.96
CA MET A 55 -22.92 -8.95 -37.39
C MET A 55 -22.35 -10.10 -38.23
N VAL A 56 -21.21 -10.69 -37.82
CA VAL A 56 -20.62 -11.85 -38.50
C VAL A 56 -21.57 -13.06 -38.48
N PHE A 57 -22.34 -13.29 -37.41
CA PHE A 57 -23.38 -14.31 -37.38
C PHE A 57 -24.50 -14.02 -38.40
N GLY A 58 -24.88 -12.76 -38.56
CA GLY A 58 -25.81 -12.34 -39.62
C GLY A 58 -25.31 -12.67 -41.02
N PHE A 59 -24.02 -12.48 -41.29
CA PHE A 59 -23.40 -12.90 -42.55
C PHE A 59 -23.48 -14.40 -42.79
N MET A 60 -23.24 -15.21 -41.73
CA MET A 60 -23.39 -16.67 -41.84
C MET A 60 -24.81 -17.08 -42.23
N GLY A 61 -25.83 -16.43 -41.65
CA GLY A 61 -27.22 -16.68 -42.00
C GLY A 61 -27.54 -16.36 -43.45
N GLN A 62 -27.11 -15.18 -43.93
CA GLN A 62 -27.27 -14.80 -45.33
C GLN A 62 -26.61 -15.80 -46.28
N LEU A 63 -25.40 -16.27 -45.94
CA LEU A 63 -24.69 -17.25 -46.73
C LEU A 63 -25.46 -18.57 -46.82
N VAL A 64 -26.03 -19.06 -45.70
CA VAL A 64 -26.85 -20.28 -45.68
C VAL A 64 -28.10 -20.14 -46.57
N ASP A 65 -28.78 -19.00 -46.49
CA ASP A 65 -29.96 -18.73 -47.31
C ASP A 65 -29.62 -18.68 -48.80
N TRP A 66 -28.55 -18.02 -49.18
CA TRP A 66 -28.11 -17.96 -50.58
C TRP A 66 -27.75 -19.34 -51.12
N LEU A 67 -27.01 -20.14 -50.37
CA LEU A 67 -26.60 -21.48 -50.77
C LEU A 67 -27.78 -22.44 -50.91
N SER A 68 -28.90 -22.17 -50.25
CA SER A 68 -30.12 -22.98 -50.32
C SER A 68 -31.02 -22.65 -51.49
N VAL A 69 -30.99 -21.42 -52.02
CA VAL A 69 -31.98 -20.92 -52.98
C VAL A 69 -31.37 -20.51 -54.33
N GLN A 70 -30.11 -20.04 -54.38
CA GLN A 70 -29.56 -19.42 -55.59
C GLN A 70 -28.94 -20.38 -56.60
N ASN A 71 -28.93 -19.94 -57.86
CA ASN A 71 -28.28 -20.67 -58.95
C ASN A 71 -26.76 -20.56 -58.82
N LYS A 72 -26.08 -21.72 -58.76
CA LYS A 72 -24.62 -21.80 -58.58
C LYS A 72 -23.83 -21.10 -59.69
N ALA A 73 -24.38 -20.97 -60.91
CA ALA A 73 -23.68 -20.37 -62.05
C ALA A 73 -23.53 -18.83 -61.96
N THR A 74 -24.51 -18.13 -61.36
CA THR A 74 -24.52 -16.66 -61.28
C THR A 74 -24.18 -16.14 -59.88
N PHE A 75 -24.08 -17.06 -58.89
CA PHE A 75 -23.92 -16.69 -57.46
C PHE A 75 -22.82 -15.67 -57.17
N LEU A 76 -21.64 -15.85 -57.76
CA LEU A 76 -20.50 -14.98 -57.52
C LEU A 76 -20.68 -13.58 -58.13
N GLU A 77 -21.40 -13.46 -59.25
CA GLU A 77 -21.70 -12.19 -59.91
C GLU A 77 -22.77 -11.42 -59.13
N ASP A 78 -23.84 -12.10 -58.73
CA ASP A 78 -24.99 -11.51 -58.07
C ASP A 78 -24.66 -11.04 -56.65
N GLN A 79 -23.79 -11.76 -55.92
CA GLN A 79 -23.48 -11.50 -54.50
C GLN A 79 -22.07 -10.93 -54.27
N ALA A 80 -21.31 -10.61 -55.33
CA ALA A 80 -19.93 -10.16 -55.25
C ALA A 80 -19.71 -9.00 -54.24
N SER A 81 -20.55 -7.99 -54.28
CA SER A 81 -20.43 -6.79 -53.40
C SER A 81 -20.57 -7.11 -51.92
N VAL A 82 -21.52 -8.00 -51.58
CA VAL A 82 -21.77 -8.40 -50.20
C VAL A 82 -20.67 -9.35 -49.71
N LEU A 83 -20.22 -10.30 -50.57
CA LEU A 83 -19.10 -11.17 -50.24
C LEU A 83 -17.80 -10.39 -49.98
N TRP A 84 -17.52 -9.36 -50.80
CA TRP A 84 -16.40 -8.45 -50.54
C TRP A 84 -16.54 -7.69 -49.20
N THR A 85 -17.75 -7.22 -48.86
CA THR A 85 -18.01 -6.57 -47.60
C THR A 85 -17.81 -7.52 -46.42
N MET A 86 -18.29 -8.75 -46.50
CA MET A 86 -18.07 -9.79 -45.52
C MET A 86 -16.57 -10.11 -45.35
N GLY A 87 -15.86 -10.29 -46.47
CA GLY A 87 -14.43 -10.55 -46.47
C GLY A 87 -13.62 -9.42 -45.87
N LEU A 88 -13.93 -8.16 -46.24
CA LEU A 88 -13.29 -6.96 -45.68
C LEU A 88 -13.54 -6.85 -44.16
N THR A 89 -14.77 -7.09 -43.73
CA THR A 89 -15.13 -7.06 -42.32
C THR A 89 -14.32 -8.08 -41.52
N LEU A 90 -14.28 -9.33 -41.97
CA LEU A 90 -13.60 -10.42 -41.28
C LEU A 90 -12.08 -10.28 -41.30
N LEU A 91 -11.50 -9.90 -42.44
CA LEU A 91 -10.04 -9.92 -42.62
C LEU A 91 -9.37 -8.59 -42.21
N VAL A 92 -10.10 -7.47 -42.18
CA VAL A 92 -9.53 -6.15 -41.90
C VAL A 92 -10.17 -5.51 -40.68
N VAL A 93 -11.52 -5.36 -40.66
CA VAL A 93 -12.18 -4.58 -39.61
C VAL A 93 -12.09 -5.28 -38.25
N VAL A 94 -12.39 -6.57 -38.17
CA VAL A 94 -12.32 -7.35 -36.92
C VAL A 94 -10.91 -7.33 -36.34
N PRO A 95 -9.84 -7.68 -37.07
CA PRO A 95 -8.47 -7.60 -36.53
C PRO A 95 -8.03 -6.18 -36.15
N LEU A 96 -8.45 -5.16 -36.90
CA LEU A 96 -8.08 -3.76 -36.62
C LEU A 96 -8.71 -3.25 -35.34
N VAL A 97 -10.03 -3.49 -35.15
CA VAL A 97 -10.74 -3.11 -33.92
C VAL A 97 -10.21 -3.89 -32.73
N GLY A 98 -9.96 -5.21 -32.89
CA GLY A 98 -9.35 -6.04 -31.87
C GLY A 98 -7.92 -5.58 -31.50
N LEU A 99 -7.11 -5.22 -32.49
CA LEU A 99 -5.79 -4.64 -32.26
C LEU A 99 -5.87 -3.34 -31.48
N LEU A 100 -6.77 -2.43 -31.87
CA LEU A 100 -6.94 -1.14 -31.19
C LEU A 100 -7.39 -1.32 -29.74
N ASN A 101 -8.38 -2.20 -29.51
CA ASN A 101 -8.84 -2.54 -28.16
C ASN A 101 -7.69 -3.09 -27.31
N ASN A 102 -6.93 -4.05 -27.83
CA ASN A 102 -5.80 -4.64 -27.10
C ASN A 102 -4.66 -3.63 -26.85
N LEU A 103 -4.37 -2.72 -27.78
CA LEU A 103 -3.35 -1.67 -27.57
C LEU A 103 -3.75 -0.73 -26.44
N ILE A 104 -5.01 -0.28 -26.42
CA ILE A 104 -5.51 0.58 -25.34
C ILE A 104 -5.52 -0.17 -24.01
N ARG A 105 -6.00 -1.40 -24.00
CA ARG A 105 -6.10 -2.22 -22.79
C ARG A 105 -4.72 -2.58 -22.23
N MET A 106 -3.88 -3.24 -23.05
CA MET A 106 -2.63 -3.88 -22.59
C MET A 106 -1.46 -2.91 -22.49
N GLN A 107 -1.39 -1.88 -23.35
CA GLN A 107 -0.26 -0.97 -23.34
C GLN A 107 -0.57 0.34 -22.58
N THR A 108 -1.81 0.86 -22.70
CA THR A 108 -2.12 2.16 -22.09
C THR A 108 -2.69 2.02 -20.68
N LEU A 109 -3.70 1.16 -20.46
CA LEU A 109 -4.46 1.19 -19.19
C LEU A 109 -3.91 0.24 -18.12
N LEU A 110 -3.74 -1.05 -18.42
CA LEU A 110 -3.42 -2.04 -17.40
C LEU A 110 -2.11 -1.76 -16.63
N PRO A 111 -0.96 -1.49 -17.28
CA PRO A 111 0.27 -1.22 -16.57
C PRO A 111 0.26 0.15 -15.88
N ASN A 112 -0.16 1.20 -16.61
CA ASN A 112 -0.09 2.57 -16.12
C ASN A 112 -1.04 2.81 -14.94
N LEU A 113 -2.27 2.28 -14.97
CA LEU A 113 -3.20 2.40 -13.82
C LEU A 113 -2.64 1.69 -12.58
N THR A 114 -2.06 0.49 -12.74
CA THR A 114 -1.46 -0.23 -11.60
C THR A 114 -0.32 0.56 -10.98
N MET A 115 0.58 1.12 -11.80
CA MET A 115 1.71 1.92 -11.30
C MET A 115 1.25 3.25 -10.71
N ARG A 116 0.24 3.90 -11.30
CA ARG A 116 -0.32 5.13 -10.76
C ARG A 116 -0.93 4.94 -9.36
N VAL A 117 -1.70 3.87 -9.16
CA VAL A 117 -2.25 3.55 -7.82
C VAL A 117 -1.11 3.33 -6.82
N ARG A 118 -0.09 2.54 -7.18
CA ARG A 118 1.08 2.30 -6.32
C ARG A 118 1.82 3.58 -5.98
N TRP A 119 2.07 4.43 -6.97
CA TRP A 119 2.79 5.69 -6.79
C TRP A 119 2.05 6.65 -5.87
N LEU A 120 0.79 6.94 -6.16
CA LEU A 120 -0.01 7.87 -5.36
C LEU A 120 -0.25 7.35 -3.95
N ALA A 121 -0.56 6.04 -3.80
CA ALA A 121 -0.72 5.43 -2.49
C ALA A 121 0.58 5.45 -1.68
N HIS A 122 1.72 5.14 -2.30
CA HIS A 122 3.03 5.19 -1.63
C HIS A 122 3.37 6.60 -1.16
N ARG A 123 3.22 7.60 -2.02
CA ARG A 123 3.47 9.01 -1.65
C ARG A 123 2.55 9.49 -0.53
N TYR A 124 1.26 9.12 -0.58
CA TYR A 124 0.29 9.45 0.46
C TYR A 124 0.66 8.79 1.80
N LEU A 125 1.02 7.51 1.77
CA LEU A 125 1.39 6.77 2.97
C LEU A 125 2.69 7.28 3.58
N LEU A 126 3.70 7.68 2.80
CA LEU A 126 4.94 8.25 3.34
C LEU A 126 4.72 9.51 4.21
N GLN A 127 3.61 10.21 4.03
CA GLN A 127 3.22 11.37 4.81
C GLN A 127 2.37 11.02 6.06
N GLN A 128 2.11 9.73 6.31
CA GLN A 128 1.38 9.28 7.50
C GLN A 128 2.22 9.46 8.78
N SER A 129 1.51 9.59 9.92
CA SER A 129 2.13 9.70 11.22
C SER A 129 2.92 8.44 11.61
N LEU A 130 3.87 8.57 12.53
CA LEU A 130 4.62 7.44 13.08
C LEU A 130 3.69 6.43 13.76
N GLU A 131 2.64 6.89 14.44
CA GLU A 131 1.62 6.06 15.09
C GLU A 131 0.92 5.12 14.10
N PHE A 132 0.60 5.62 12.90
CA PHE A 132 0.03 4.78 11.83
C PHE A 132 0.90 3.54 11.53
N TYR A 133 2.23 3.71 11.52
CA TYR A 133 3.18 2.62 11.25
C TYR A 133 3.46 1.74 12.49
N GLN A 134 3.23 2.25 13.70
CA GLN A 134 3.31 1.45 14.93
C GLN A 134 2.08 0.54 15.11
N ASP A 135 0.91 0.97 14.62
CA ASP A 135 -0.34 0.23 14.70
C ASP A 135 -0.45 -0.92 13.70
N ASP A 136 0.35 -0.90 12.62
CA ASP A 136 0.27 -1.89 11.54
C ASP A 136 1.66 -2.33 11.06
N PHE A 137 1.82 -3.61 10.75
CA PHE A 137 3.09 -4.14 10.22
C PHE A 137 3.40 -3.57 8.83
N ALA A 138 4.63 -3.09 8.62
CA ALA A 138 5.08 -2.53 7.35
C ALA A 138 4.86 -3.48 6.16
N GLY A 139 5.11 -4.78 6.33
CA GLY A 139 4.86 -5.80 5.31
C GLY A 139 3.38 -5.93 4.96
N ARG A 140 2.45 -5.76 5.93
CA ARG A 140 1.01 -5.79 5.70
C ARG A 140 0.56 -4.55 4.92
N ILE A 141 1.05 -3.37 5.27
CA ILE A 141 0.78 -2.13 4.54
C ILE A 141 1.27 -2.24 3.09
N ALA A 142 2.50 -2.70 2.88
CA ALA A 142 3.07 -2.92 1.55
C ALA A 142 2.25 -3.92 0.73
N ALA A 143 1.84 -5.05 1.31
CA ALA A 143 0.99 -6.04 0.67
C ALA A 143 -0.36 -5.45 0.23
N LYS A 144 -0.99 -4.63 1.09
CA LYS A 144 -2.26 -3.95 0.76
C LYS A 144 -2.12 -2.96 -0.40
N VAL A 145 -1.03 -2.19 -0.47
CA VAL A 145 -0.74 -1.30 -1.61
C VAL A 145 -0.55 -2.10 -2.89
N MET A 146 0.25 -3.17 -2.84
CA MET A 146 0.57 -3.98 -4.02
C MET A 146 -0.64 -4.75 -4.55
N GLN A 147 -1.39 -5.44 -3.68
CA GLN A 147 -2.59 -6.18 -4.06
C GLN A 147 -3.76 -5.26 -4.39
N GLY A 148 -3.97 -4.20 -3.61
CA GLY A 148 -5.01 -3.20 -3.85
C GLY A 148 -4.86 -2.51 -5.20
N SER A 149 -3.63 -2.21 -5.64
CA SER A 149 -3.38 -1.62 -6.96
C SER A 149 -3.80 -2.54 -8.10
N ILE A 150 -3.55 -3.85 -7.97
CA ILE A 150 -3.99 -4.85 -8.96
C ILE A 150 -5.52 -4.95 -8.96
N ALA A 151 -6.13 -4.99 -7.78
CA ALA A 151 -7.57 -5.09 -7.64
C ALA A 151 -8.31 -3.85 -8.19
N VAL A 152 -7.80 -2.63 -7.95
CA VAL A 152 -8.34 -1.39 -8.57
C VAL A 152 -8.30 -1.50 -10.10
N ARG A 153 -7.16 -1.92 -10.66
CA ARG A 153 -7.02 -2.14 -12.10
C ARG A 153 -8.06 -3.14 -12.63
N GLN A 154 -8.24 -4.28 -11.94
CA GLN A 154 -9.19 -5.32 -12.34
C GLN A 154 -10.62 -4.80 -12.33
N VAL A 155 -11.04 -4.12 -11.25
CA VAL A 155 -12.37 -3.53 -11.14
C VAL A 155 -12.63 -2.54 -12.27
N VAL A 156 -11.70 -1.61 -12.50
CA VAL A 156 -11.83 -0.57 -13.54
C VAL A 156 -11.84 -1.18 -14.94
N SER A 157 -10.91 -2.10 -15.22
CA SER A 157 -10.81 -2.73 -16.54
C SER A 157 -12.07 -3.54 -16.86
N LYS A 158 -12.60 -4.32 -15.92
CA LYS A 158 -13.82 -5.11 -16.14
C LYS A 158 -15.04 -4.23 -16.39
N LEU A 159 -15.15 -3.08 -15.70
CA LEU A 159 -16.23 -2.13 -15.96
C LEU A 159 -16.18 -1.54 -17.36
N CYS A 160 -15.00 -1.19 -17.85
CA CYS A 160 -14.85 -0.49 -19.13
C CYS A 160 -14.75 -1.45 -20.33
N ASP A 161 -14.21 -2.65 -20.14
CA ASP A 161 -14.00 -3.61 -21.22
C ASP A 161 -15.07 -4.72 -21.19
N THR A 162 -15.04 -5.56 -20.15
CA THR A 162 -15.89 -6.76 -20.05
C THR A 162 -17.38 -6.41 -20.05
N PHE A 163 -17.84 -5.51 -19.18
CA PHE A 163 -19.26 -5.19 -19.10
C PHE A 163 -19.75 -4.39 -20.31
N ALA A 164 -18.93 -3.53 -20.90
CA ALA A 164 -19.28 -2.84 -22.14
C ALA A 164 -19.48 -3.83 -23.30
N TYR A 165 -18.54 -4.78 -23.44
CA TYR A 165 -18.64 -5.85 -24.42
C TYR A 165 -19.90 -6.71 -24.23
N VAL A 166 -20.18 -7.10 -22.97
CA VAL A 166 -21.37 -7.91 -22.62
C VAL A 166 -22.67 -7.17 -22.99
N VAL A 167 -22.82 -5.94 -22.53
CA VAL A 167 -24.07 -5.17 -22.74
C VAL A 167 -24.33 -4.91 -24.22
N VAL A 168 -23.30 -4.44 -24.94
CA VAL A 168 -23.44 -4.17 -26.38
C VAL A 168 -23.67 -5.46 -27.16
N GLY A 169 -22.98 -6.56 -26.83
CA GLY A 169 -23.18 -7.85 -27.46
C GLY A 169 -24.60 -8.37 -27.30
N LEU A 170 -25.15 -8.37 -26.08
CA LEU A 170 -26.53 -8.80 -25.83
C LEU A 170 -27.57 -7.95 -26.57
N ILE A 171 -27.39 -6.61 -26.56
CA ILE A 171 -28.28 -5.69 -27.29
C ILE A 171 -28.19 -5.97 -28.80
N SER A 172 -26.98 -6.16 -29.34
CA SER A 172 -26.78 -6.47 -30.76
C SER A 172 -27.43 -7.80 -31.19
N MET A 173 -27.35 -8.84 -30.34
CA MET A 173 -28.02 -10.11 -30.57
C MET A 173 -29.54 -9.94 -30.62
N LEU A 174 -30.11 -9.22 -29.66
CA LEU A 174 -31.56 -8.98 -29.65
C LEU A 174 -32.02 -8.17 -30.87
N ILE A 175 -31.26 -7.12 -31.26
CA ILE A 175 -31.57 -6.34 -32.46
C ILE A 175 -31.50 -7.17 -33.73
N LEU A 176 -30.45 -8.00 -33.88
CA LEU A 176 -30.29 -8.84 -35.06
C LEU A 176 -31.47 -9.79 -35.23
N LEU A 177 -31.87 -10.50 -34.17
CA LEU A 177 -33.00 -11.42 -34.21
C LEU A 177 -34.35 -10.70 -34.36
N ALA A 178 -34.57 -9.59 -33.67
CA ALA A 178 -35.81 -8.83 -33.76
C ALA A 178 -36.04 -8.19 -35.12
N ASN A 179 -34.99 -7.80 -35.84
CA ASN A 179 -35.08 -7.29 -37.22
C ASN A 179 -35.44 -8.39 -38.22
N THR A 180 -35.19 -9.64 -37.88
CA THR A 180 -35.53 -10.79 -38.70
C THR A 180 -36.98 -11.27 -38.43
N ASP A 181 -37.26 -11.72 -37.22
CA ASP A 181 -38.58 -11.91 -36.64
C ASP A 181 -38.51 -11.72 -35.12
N TRP A 182 -39.31 -10.79 -34.56
CA TRP A 182 -39.27 -10.47 -33.14
C TRP A 182 -39.51 -11.69 -32.23
N ARG A 183 -40.20 -12.73 -32.70
CA ARG A 183 -40.48 -13.97 -31.95
C ARG A 183 -39.18 -14.76 -31.69
N MET A 184 -38.20 -14.69 -32.60
CA MET A 184 -36.87 -15.29 -32.40
C MET A 184 -36.06 -14.64 -31.27
N ALA A 185 -36.30 -13.35 -30.99
CA ALA A 185 -35.66 -12.65 -29.90
C ALA A 185 -36.26 -13.01 -28.52
N VAL A 186 -37.50 -13.53 -28.45
CA VAL A 186 -38.20 -13.83 -27.19
C VAL A 186 -37.44 -14.81 -26.28
N PRO A 187 -36.94 -15.97 -26.77
CA PRO A 187 -36.19 -16.89 -25.90
C PRO A 187 -34.96 -16.25 -25.27
N ILE A 188 -34.20 -15.43 -26.00
CA ILE A 188 -33.02 -14.71 -25.47
C ILE A 188 -33.45 -13.63 -24.49
N ALA A 189 -34.53 -12.89 -24.75
CA ALA A 189 -35.04 -11.88 -23.83
C ALA A 189 -35.52 -12.49 -22.49
N VAL A 190 -36.24 -13.62 -22.55
CA VAL A 190 -36.65 -14.37 -21.35
C VAL A 190 -35.44 -14.90 -20.60
N TRP A 191 -34.47 -15.48 -21.32
CA TRP A 191 -33.22 -15.93 -20.73
C TRP A 191 -32.49 -14.79 -20.00
N LEU A 192 -32.39 -13.59 -20.61
CA LEU A 192 -31.75 -12.42 -20.03
C LEU A 192 -32.42 -12.00 -18.72
N VAL A 193 -33.75 -12.02 -18.68
CA VAL A 193 -34.51 -11.70 -17.45
C VAL A 193 -34.21 -12.73 -16.36
N LEU A 194 -34.30 -14.06 -16.68
CA LEU A 194 -34.03 -15.11 -15.71
C LEU A 194 -32.58 -15.13 -15.24
N PHE A 195 -31.63 -14.93 -16.14
CA PHE A 195 -30.21 -14.80 -15.82
C PHE A 195 -29.95 -13.59 -14.89
N SER A 196 -30.57 -12.44 -15.18
CA SER A 196 -30.48 -11.25 -14.32
C SER A 196 -31.06 -11.52 -12.92
N LEU A 197 -32.16 -12.26 -12.81
CA LEU A 197 -32.73 -12.65 -11.50
C LEU A 197 -31.79 -13.58 -10.71
N ILE A 198 -31.11 -14.53 -11.38
CA ILE A 198 -30.08 -15.38 -10.76
C ILE A 198 -28.96 -14.49 -10.21
N LEU A 199 -28.46 -13.53 -11.00
CA LEU A 199 -27.42 -12.62 -10.58
C LEU A 199 -27.87 -11.77 -9.37
N ILE A 200 -29.02 -11.13 -9.43
CA ILE A 200 -29.57 -10.30 -8.35
C ILE A 200 -29.72 -11.11 -7.05
N TYR A 201 -30.08 -12.38 -7.14
CA TYR A 201 -30.18 -13.27 -5.99
C TYR A 201 -28.82 -13.68 -5.41
N CYS A 202 -27.87 -14.04 -6.27
CA CYS A 202 -26.58 -14.61 -5.87
C CYS A 202 -25.52 -13.58 -5.52
N LEU A 203 -25.43 -12.44 -6.25
CA LEU A 203 -24.36 -11.45 -6.08
C LEU A 203 -24.25 -10.85 -4.67
N PRO A 204 -25.35 -10.46 -3.99
CA PRO A 204 -25.22 -9.92 -2.64
C PRO A 204 -24.73 -10.96 -1.63
N ARG A 205 -25.05 -12.25 -1.87
CA ARG A 205 -24.57 -13.35 -1.01
C ARG A 205 -23.11 -13.63 -1.26
N LEU A 206 -22.71 -13.64 -2.52
CA LEU A 206 -21.30 -13.80 -2.93
C LEU A 206 -20.44 -12.69 -2.32
N GLY A 207 -20.89 -11.44 -2.40
CA GLY A 207 -20.18 -10.29 -1.83
C GLY A 207 -19.98 -10.38 -0.30
N ARG A 208 -20.99 -10.86 0.44
CA ARG A 208 -20.88 -11.08 1.90
C ARG A 208 -19.87 -12.17 2.23
N ILE A 209 -19.95 -13.31 1.52
CA ILE A 209 -19.01 -14.43 1.72
C ILE A 209 -17.59 -14.01 1.36
N ALA A 210 -17.40 -13.27 0.27
CA ALA A 210 -16.10 -12.76 -0.16
C ALA A 210 -15.48 -11.82 0.87
N GLN A 211 -16.27 -10.92 1.47
CA GLN A 211 -15.80 -10.03 2.53
C GLN A 211 -15.38 -10.79 3.79
N ASP A 212 -16.17 -11.77 4.23
CA ASP A 212 -15.84 -12.61 5.38
C ASP A 212 -14.60 -13.48 5.10
N GLN A 213 -14.48 -14.00 3.88
CA GLN A 213 -13.30 -14.74 3.40
C GLN A 213 -12.04 -13.87 3.43
N ALA A 214 -12.12 -12.60 3.00
CA ALA A 214 -11.00 -11.67 3.05
C ALA A 214 -10.52 -11.42 4.49
N ASN A 215 -11.45 -11.25 5.44
CA ASN A 215 -11.14 -11.09 6.86
C ASN A 215 -10.44 -12.35 7.42
N LYS A 216 -10.96 -13.54 7.12
CA LYS A 216 -10.36 -14.80 7.60
C LYS A 216 -9.00 -15.09 6.93
N ARG A 217 -8.83 -14.70 5.66
CA ARG A 217 -7.52 -14.72 4.98
C ARG A 217 -6.51 -13.84 5.69
N ALA A 218 -6.91 -12.62 6.08
CA ALA A 218 -6.03 -11.70 6.81
C ALA A 218 -5.59 -12.26 8.17
N VAL A 219 -6.52 -12.88 8.94
CA VAL A 219 -6.20 -13.54 10.21
C VAL A 219 -5.24 -14.72 10.00
N MET A 220 -5.50 -15.56 9.01
CA MET A 220 -4.64 -16.71 8.65
C MET A 220 -3.23 -16.23 8.29
N THR A 221 -3.13 -15.26 7.39
CA THR A 221 -1.84 -14.69 6.98
C THR A 221 -1.12 -14.06 8.16
N GLY A 222 -1.84 -13.32 9.03
CA GLY A 222 -1.26 -12.72 10.23
C GLY A 222 -0.62 -13.75 11.16
N ARG A 223 -1.27 -14.89 11.42
CA ARG A 223 -0.73 -15.96 12.26
C ARG A 223 0.52 -16.63 11.66
N VAL A 224 0.52 -16.85 10.34
CA VAL A 224 1.68 -17.44 9.65
C VAL A 224 2.86 -16.45 9.68
N VAL A 225 2.61 -15.18 9.41
CA VAL A 225 3.64 -14.12 9.47
C VAL A 225 4.20 -13.99 10.88
N ASP A 226 3.33 -14.00 11.91
CA ASP A 226 3.76 -13.92 13.31
C ASP A 226 4.73 -15.06 13.68
N SER A 227 4.39 -16.31 13.32
CA SER A 227 5.25 -17.48 13.54
C SER A 227 6.61 -17.35 12.83
N TYR A 228 6.66 -16.79 11.63
CA TYR A 228 7.91 -16.61 10.88
C TYR A 228 8.72 -15.42 11.41
N THR A 229 8.08 -14.34 11.79
CA THR A 229 8.75 -13.17 12.37
C THR A 229 9.40 -13.55 13.72
N ASN A 230 8.72 -14.39 14.51
CA ASN A 230 9.19 -14.83 15.81
C ASN A 230 9.79 -16.25 15.77
N ILE A 231 10.36 -16.67 14.63
CA ILE A 231 10.84 -18.04 14.42
C ILE A 231 11.88 -18.47 15.45
N SER A 232 12.72 -17.54 15.90
CA SER A 232 13.72 -17.80 16.94
C SER A 232 13.07 -18.27 18.24
N THR A 233 11.98 -17.60 18.67
CA THR A 233 11.21 -17.98 19.87
C THR A 233 10.58 -19.35 19.69
N VAL A 234 9.94 -19.61 18.54
CA VAL A 234 9.33 -20.92 18.23
C VAL A 234 10.38 -22.04 18.31
N LYS A 235 11.58 -21.78 17.78
CA LYS A 235 12.69 -22.77 17.80
C LYS A 235 13.28 -22.95 19.18
N LEU A 236 13.50 -21.86 19.94
CA LEU A 236 14.07 -21.91 21.29
C LEU A 236 13.18 -22.72 22.26
N PHE A 237 11.86 -22.53 22.17
CA PHE A 237 10.93 -23.25 23.05
C PHE A 237 10.44 -24.59 22.49
N ALA A 238 10.92 -25.00 21.31
CA ALA A 238 10.61 -26.30 20.66
C ALA A 238 9.08 -26.54 20.45
N HIS A 239 8.28 -25.49 20.30
CA HIS A 239 6.81 -25.58 20.19
C HIS A 239 6.30 -25.63 18.74
N THR A 240 7.07 -26.17 17.79
CA THR A 240 6.72 -26.26 16.36
C THR A 240 5.34 -26.89 16.13
N LYS A 241 4.98 -27.95 16.88
CA LYS A 241 3.67 -28.61 16.75
C LYS A 241 2.53 -27.68 17.15
N ARG A 242 2.70 -26.96 18.27
CA ARG A 242 1.69 -26.00 18.77
C ARG A 242 1.44 -24.87 17.76
N GLU A 243 2.50 -24.32 17.17
CA GLU A 243 2.40 -23.28 16.14
C GLU A 243 1.74 -23.82 14.85
N THR A 244 2.06 -25.07 14.47
CA THR A 244 1.40 -25.72 13.33
C THR A 244 -0.10 -25.87 13.59
N ASP A 245 -0.51 -26.30 14.78
CA ASP A 245 -1.92 -26.47 15.15
C ASP A 245 -2.64 -25.10 15.22
N TYR A 246 -1.95 -24.06 15.70
CA TYR A 246 -2.46 -22.70 15.75
C TYR A 246 -2.70 -22.12 14.34
N ALA A 247 -1.76 -22.28 13.42
CA ALA A 247 -1.92 -21.92 12.02
C ALA A 247 -3.04 -22.73 11.35
N LYS A 248 -3.08 -24.07 11.56
CA LYS A 248 -4.10 -24.97 11.03
C LYS A 248 -5.52 -24.56 11.45
N SER A 249 -5.70 -24.10 12.69
CA SER A 249 -7.01 -23.65 13.16
C SER A 249 -7.54 -22.47 12.33
N SER A 250 -6.70 -21.51 11.98
CA SER A 250 -7.07 -20.37 11.12
C SER A 250 -7.28 -20.77 9.65
N MET A 251 -6.48 -21.71 9.15
CA MET A 251 -6.66 -22.28 7.81
C MET A 251 -7.99 -23.01 7.69
N ASN A 252 -8.40 -23.76 8.71
CA ASN A 252 -9.71 -24.43 8.73
C ASN A 252 -10.87 -23.40 8.73
N LEU A 253 -10.77 -22.31 9.50
CA LEU A 253 -11.78 -21.26 9.47
C LEU A 253 -11.88 -20.57 8.11
N PHE A 254 -10.76 -20.35 7.44
CA PHE A 254 -10.73 -19.85 6.08
C PHE A 254 -11.34 -20.86 5.10
N LEU A 255 -10.98 -22.14 5.21
CA LEU A 255 -11.44 -23.22 4.33
C LEU A 255 -12.97 -23.40 4.38
N VAL A 256 -13.61 -23.24 5.56
CA VAL A 256 -15.07 -23.27 5.68
C VAL A 256 -15.72 -22.20 4.79
N ASN A 257 -15.17 -20.98 4.76
CA ASN A 257 -15.70 -19.93 3.88
C ASN A 257 -15.42 -20.20 2.41
N VAL A 258 -14.27 -20.79 2.10
CA VAL A 258 -13.98 -21.25 0.73
C VAL A 258 -15.03 -22.25 0.27
N PHE A 259 -15.38 -23.24 1.08
CA PHE A 259 -16.44 -24.20 0.75
C PHE A 259 -17.81 -23.55 0.62
N GLN A 260 -18.15 -22.57 1.45
CA GLN A 260 -19.41 -21.83 1.30
C GLN A 260 -19.46 -21.07 -0.03
N MET A 261 -18.35 -20.45 -0.42
CA MET A 261 -18.22 -19.74 -1.69
C MET A 261 -18.31 -20.69 -2.87
N MET A 262 -17.56 -21.79 -2.83
CA MET A 262 -17.60 -22.83 -3.88
C MET A 262 -18.96 -23.49 -3.99
N GLY A 263 -19.64 -23.73 -2.88
CA GLY A 263 -21.01 -24.27 -2.85
C GLY A 263 -22.01 -23.34 -3.53
N LEU A 264 -21.94 -22.03 -3.24
CA LEU A 264 -22.78 -21.03 -3.92
C LEU A 264 -22.47 -20.96 -5.43
N SER A 265 -21.19 -20.96 -5.79
CA SER A 265 -20.76 -20.98 -7.18
C SER A 265 -21.28 -22.22 -7.91
N THR A 266 -21.18 -23.41 -7.30
CA THR A 266 -21.70 -24.66 -7.87
C THR A 266 -23.20 -24.58 -8.15
N TRP A 267 -23.99 -24.05 -7.20
CA TRP A 267 -25.43 -23.87 -7.43
C TRP A 267 -25.72 -22.85 -8.54
N MET A 268 -24.93 -21.77 -8.62
CA MET A 268 -25.04 -20.81 -9.72
C MET A 268 -24.75 -21.45 -11.05
N ASP A 269 -23.68 -22.25 -11.17
CA ASP A 269 -23.32 -22.96 -12.40
C ASP A 269 -24.41 -23.93 -12.84
N VAL A 270 -25.01 -24.70 -11.92
CA VAL A 270 -26.11 -25.58 -12.20
C VAL A 270 -27.35 -24.82 -12.70
N MET A 271 -27.69 -23.69 -12.04
CA MET A 271 -28.83 -22.87 -12.47
C MET A 271 -28.60 -22.28 -13.86
N VAL A 272 -27.39 -21.74 -14.12
CA VAL A 272 -27.05 -21.14 -15.42
C VAL A 272 -26.99 -22.19 -16.51
N THR A 273 -26.38 -23.36 -16.28
CA THR A 273 -26.34 -24.46 -17.25
C THR A 273 -27.74 -24.97 -17.59
N SER A 274 -28.62 -25.10 -16.58
CA SER A 274 -30.03 -25.50 -16.81
C SER A 274 -30.77 -24.44 -17.63
N LEU A 275 -30.54 -23.16 -17.34
CA LEU A 275 -31.13 -22.04 -18.07
C LEU A 275 -30.61 -21.97 -19.52
N ASN A 276 -29.33 -22.25 -19.75
CA ASN A 276 -28.73 -22.33 -21.08
C ASN A 276 -29.32 -23.49 -21.91
N SER A 277 -29.51 -24.65 -21.29
CA SER A 277 -30.15 -25.79 -21.93
C SER A 277 -31.61 -25.48 -22.32
N LEU A 278 -32.34 -24.81 -21.43
CA LEU A 278 -33.69 -24.34 -21.70
C LEU A 278 -33.72 -23.31 -22.84
N LEU A 279 -32.75 -22.38 -22.87
CA LEU A 279 -32.62 -21.40 -23.96
C LEU A 279 -32.48 -22.09 -25.32
N ILE A 280 -31.54 -23.03 -25.45
CA ILE A 280 -31.30 -23.75 -26.73
C ILE A 280 -32.56 -24.51 -27.14
N PHE A 281 -33.23 -25.22 -26.22
CA PHE A 281 -34.48 -25.92 -26.48
C PHE A 281 -35.59 -24.97 -26.92
N ALA A 282 -35.80 -23.88 -26.21
CA ALA A 282 -36.85 -22.89 -26.50
C ALA A 282 -36.60 -22.21 -27.86
N THR A 283 -35.34 -21.85 -28.14
CA THR A 283 -34.95 -21.28 -29.45
C THR A 283 -35.26 -22.25 -30.58
N ALA A 284 -34.81 -23.50 -30.46
CA ALA A 284 -35.09 -24.51 -31.46
C ALA A 284 -36.61 -24.74 -31.68
N ALA A 285 -37.40 -24.75 -30.60
CA ALA A 285 -38.86 -24.93 -30.69
C ALA A 285 -39.53 -23.75 -31.40
N VAL A 286 -39.13 -22.51 -31.09
CA VAL A 286 -39.65 -21.32 -31.79
C VAL A 286 -39.24 -21.32 -33.25
N ASP A 287 -38.00 -21.64 -33.57
CA ASP A 287 -37.47 -21.70 -34.93
C ASP A 287 -38.20 -22.73 -35.79
N ILE A 288 -38.43 -23.96 -35.28
CA ILE A 288 -39.21 -24.99 -35.95
C ILE A 288 -40.65 -24.53 -36.17
N TYR A 289 -41.27 -23.90 -35.14
CA TYR A 289 -42.63 -23.36 -35.28
C TYR A 289 -42.72 -22.30 -36.38
N LEU A 290 -41.78 -21.37 -36.47
CA LEU A 290 -41.74 -20.31 -37.47
C LEU A 290 -41.48 -20.89 -38.88
N TRP A 291 -40.60 -21.88 -38.97
CA TRP A 291 -40.31 -22.59 -40.24
C TRP A 291 -41.53 -23.34 -40.78
N LEU A 292 -42.25 -24.10 -39.93
CA LEU A 292 -43.49 -24.78 -40.32
C LEU A 292 -44.57 -23.81 -40.83
N ASN A 293 -44.56 -22.55 -40.36
CA ASN A 293 -45.46 -21.53 -40.83
C ASN A 293 -44.91 -20.70 -42.01
N ASN A 294 -43.79 -21.12 -42.63
CA ASN A 294 -43.09 -20.42 -43.70
C ASN A 294 -42.67 -18.96 -43.35
N SER A 295 -42.46 -18.67 -42.06
CA SER A 295 -42.08 -17.37 -41.57
C SER A 295 -40.56 -17.24 -41.31
N ALA A 296 -39.80 -18.31 -41.35
CA ALA A 296 -38.35 -18.33 -41.13
C ALA A 296 -37.62 -19.09 -42.23
N SER A 297 -36.47 -18.53 -42.67
CA SER A 297 -35.53 -19.21 -43.58
C SER A 297 -34.58 -20.15 -42.83
N LEU A 298 -33.88 -21.03 -43.55
CA LEU A 298 -32.85 -21.91 -42.97
C LEU A 298 -31.67 -21.10 -42.38
N GLY A 299 -31.32 -19.99 -43.02
CA GLY A 299 -30.27 -19.10 -42.52
C GLY A 299 -30.65 -18.42 -41.22
N MET A 300 -31.90 -17.98 -41.07
CA MET A 300 -32.42 -17.42 -39.81
C MET A 300 -32.33 -18.43 -38.67
N ILE A 301 -32.73 -19.70 -38.89
CA ILE A 301 -32.64 -20.78 -37.91
C ILE A 301 -31.17 -21.02 -37.52
N ALA A 302 -30.28 -21.04 -38.50
CA ALA A 302 -28.85 -21.25 -38.26
C ALA A 302 -28.26 -20.14 -37.38
N VAL A 303 -28.65 -18.89 -37.62
CA VAL A 303 -28.19 -17.73 -36.82
C VAL A 303 -28.74 -17.79 -35.40
N SER A 304 -30.03 -18.04 -35.22
CA SER A 304 -30.64 -18.02 -33.86
C SER A 304 -30.07 -19.14 -32.99
N LEU A 305 -29.90 -20.35 -33.51
CA LEU A 305 -29.27 -21.47 -32.81
C LEU A 305 -27.79 -21.20 -32.52
N ALA A 306 -27.04 -20.65 -33.50
CA ALA A 306 -25.63 -20.29 -33.28
C ALA A 306 -25.46 -19.22 -32.19
N LEU A 307 -26.35 -18.22 -32.15
CA LEU A 307 -26.36 -17.21 -31.10
C LEU A 307 -26.75 -17.79 -29.73
N ALA A 308 -27.70 -18.72 -29.66
CA ALA A 308 -28.08 -19.41 -28.43
C ALA A 308 -26.91 -20.24 -27.86
N ILE A 309 -26.18 -20.97 -28.71
CA ILE A 309 -24.99 -21.74 -28.32
C ILE A 309 -23.84 -20.78 -27.89
N ARG A 310 -23.64 -19.69 -28.64
CA ARG A 310 -22.66 -18.67 -28.25
C ARG A 310 -22.97 -18.07 -26.88
N LEU A 311 -24.24 -17.79 -26.60
CA LEU A 311 -24.69 -17.23 -25.34
C LEU A 311 -24.43 -18.17 -24.15
N GLN A 312 -24.47 -19.47 -24.37
CA GLN A 312 -24.04 -20.46 -23.36
C GLN A 312 -22.57 -20.24 -22.97
N GLY A 313 -21.63 -20.34 -23.92
CA GLY A 313 -20.20 -20.15 -23.63
C GLY A 313 -19.90 -18.75 -23.06
N PHE A 314 -20.67 -17.76 -23.49
CA PHE A 314 -20.57 -16.39 -22.99
C PHE A 314 -21.04 -16.26 -21.55
N SER A 315 -22.11 -16.90 -21.13
CA SER A 315 -22.61 -16.91 -19.76
C SER A 315 -21.65 -17.63 -18.81
N ASP A 316 -21.05 -18.75 -19.23
CA ASP A 316 -20.06 -19.48 -18.43
C ASP A 316 -18.81 -18.61 -18.17
N TRP A 317 -18.29 -17.94 -19.23
CA TRP A 317 -17.20 -16.98 -19.07
C TRP A 317 -17.58 -15.79 -18.17
N LEU A 318 -18.79 -15.23 -18.33
CA LEU A 318 -19.27 -14.11 -17.53
C LEU A 318 -19.36 -14.47 -16.04
N MET A 319 -19.72 -15.71 -15.71
CA MET A 319 -19.74 -16.18 -14.31
C MET A 319 -18.36 -16.10 -13.66
N TRP A 320 -17.30 -16.50 -14.36
CA TRP A 320 -15.92 -16.35 -13.88
C TRP A 320 -15.52 -14.88 -13.71
N GLU A 321 -15.87 -14.04 -14.68
CA GLU A 321 -15.58 -12.60 -14.62
C GLU A 321 -16.28 -11.91 -13.45
N VAL A 322 -17.53 -12.28 -13.17
CA VAL A 322 -18.30 -11.77 -12.03
C VAL A 322 -17.67 -12.22 -10.71
N HIS A 323 -17.28 -13.49 -10.60
CA HIS A 323 -16.61 -14.00 -9.39
C HIS A 323 -15.32 -13.21 -9.07
N ASP A 324 -14.43 -13.10 -10.05
CA ASP A 324 -13.16 -12.38 -9.91
C ASP A 324 -13.38 -10.86 -9.68
N PHE A 325 -14.45 -10.29 -10.23
CA PHE A 325 -14.84 -8.91 -9.97
C PHE A 325 -15.19 -8.67 -8.50
N PHE A 326 -15.98 -9.55 -7.88
CA PHE A 326 -16.34 -9.43 -6.47
C PHE A 326 -15.16 -9.71 -5.54
N GLU A 327 -14.27 -10.66 -5.85
CA GLU A 327 -13.01 -10.86 -5.11
C GLU A 327 -12.14 -9.60 -5.17
N SER A 328 -12.05 -8.98 -6.35
CA SER A 328 -11.33 -7.72 -6.54
C SER A 328 -11.94 -6.57 -5.74
N ILE A 329 -13.28 -6.45 -5.68
CA ILE A 329 -13.97 -5.46 -4.84
C ILE A 329 -13.62 -5.64 -3.35
N GLY A 330 -13.61 -6.88 -2.86
CA GLY A 330 -13.20 -7.18 -1.48
C GLY A 330 -11.76 -6.76 -1.19
N THR A 331 -10.84 -7.03 -2.11
CA THR A 331 -9.44 -6.63 -2.00
C THR A 331 -9.26 -5.10 -2.05
N VAL A 332 -10.02 -4.40 -2.91
CA VAL A 332 -10.05 -2.93 -2.93
C VAL A 332 -10.56 -2.36 -1.61
N ALA A 333 -11.62 -2.95 -1.04
CA ALA A 333 -12.19 -2.50 0.23
C ALA A 333 -11.18 -2.64 1.39
N ASP A 334 -10.44 -3.76 1.46
CA ASP A 334 -9.39 -3.94 2.47
C ASP A 334 -8.23 -2.94 2.29
N ALA A 335 -7.75 -2.75 1.08
CA ALA A 335 -6.70 -1.77 0.77
C ALA A 335 -7.16 -0.33 1.10
N MET A 336 -8.38 0.03 0.71
CA MET A 336 -8.98 1.33 0.97
C MET A 336 -9.04 1.64 2.47
N ASN A 337 -9.44 0.68 3.31
CA ASN A 337 -9.54 0.87 4.77
C ASN A 337 -8.20 1.26 5.41
N THR A 338 -7.09 0.90 4.80
CA THR A 338 -5.75 1.29 5.25
C THR A 338 -5.28 2.58 4.56
N ILE A 339 -5.39 2.66 3.24
CA ILE A 339 -4.83 3.77 2.44
C ILE A 339 -5.63 5.07 2.61
N SER A 340 -6.94 5.00 2.88
CA SER A 340 -7.81 6.19 3.03
C SER A 340 -7.84 6.76 4.46
N LYS A 341 -6.97 6.29 5.37
CA LYS A 341 -6.85 6.90 6.70
C LYS A 341 -6.36 8.35 6.57
N PRO A 342 -6.99 9.33 7.23
CA PRO A 342 -6.53 10.72 7.20
C PRO A 342 -5.15 10.86 7.85
N HIS A 343 -4.38 11.85 7.45
CA HIS A 343 -3.17 12.23 8.17
C HIS A 343 -3.56 12.81 9.54
N GLN A 344 -2.92 12.35 10.59
CA GLN A 344 -3.17 12.84 11.96
C GLN A 344 -2.43 14.15 12.22
N VAL A 345 -1.22 14.30 11.68
CA VAL A 345 -0.39 15.50 11.80
C VAL A 345 -0.29 16.15 10.42
N ILE A 346 -0.83 17.36 10.28
CA ILE A 346 -0.93 18.07 9.00
C ILE A 346 -0.15 19.38 9.09
N ASP A 347 0.65 19.66 8.05
CA ASP A 347 1.29 20.96 7.91
C ASP A 347 0.26 22.00 7.42
N HIS A 348 -0.05 22.96 8.28
CA HIS A 348 -1.00 24.03 7.98
C HIS A 348 -0.35 25.16 7.16
N GLN A 349 0.97 25.34 7.31
CA GLN A 349 1.76 26.32 6.58
C GLN A 349 3.05 25.63 6.09
N ASP A 350 3.44 25.93 4.87
CA ASP A 350 4.71 25.43 4.30
C ASP A 350 5.85 26.43 4.56
N GLN A 351 5.97 26.86 5.84
CA GLN A 351 7.05 27.74 6.26
C GLN A 351 8.21 26.91 6.81
N PRO A 352 9.44 27.12 6.31
CA PRO A 352 10.59 26.41 6.85
C PRO A 352 10.98 26.98 8.23
N LEU A 353 11.28 26.09 9.17
CA LEU A 353 11.90 26.47 10.45
C LEU A 353 13.30 27.06 10.19
N ARG A 354 13.58 28.22 10.77
CA ARG A 354 14.91 28.84 10.71
C ARG A 354 15.50 28.87 12.11
N VAL A 355 16.43 27.96 12.38
CA VAL A 355 17.14 27.91 13.66
C VAL A 355 18.36 28.83 13.57
N THR A 356 18.40 29.82 14.46
CA THR A 356 19.50 30.79 14.57
C THR A 356 20.38 30.52 15.78
N ASN A 357 19.76 30.30 16.95
CA ASN A 357 20.44 30.09 18.22
C ASN A 357 20.19 28.69 18.79
N GLY A 358 19.01 28.12 18.52
CA GLY A 358 18.60 26.79 19.01
C GLY A 358 18.00 26.83 20.43
N HIS A 359 17.42 27.97 20.86
CA HIS A 359 16.64 28.03 22.10
C HIS A 359 15.33 27.28 21.96
N ILE A 360 14.98 26.44 22.96
CA ILE A 360 13.76 25.61 22.95
C ILE A 360 12.91 25.96 24.17
N SER A 361 11.62 26.22 23.94
CA SER A 361 10.67 26.52 25.03
C SER A 361 9.43 25.61 24.91
N PHE A 362 9.19 24.86 25.96
CA PHE A 362 7.95 24.09 26.18
C PHE A 362 7.08 24.91 27.14
N SER A 363 5.90 25.35 26.68
CA SER A 363 5.02 26.25 27.45
C SER A 363 3.68 25.55 27.70
N ASN A 364 3.48 25.16 28.96
CA ASN A 364 2.23 24.56 29.46
C ASN A 364 1.73 23.39 28.59
N ILE A 365 2.64 22.50 28.18
CA ILE A 365 2.32 21.42 27.28
C ILE A 365 1.58 20.28 27.98
N GLY A 366 0.54 19.76 27.31
CA GLY A 366 -0.23 18.59 27.74
C GLY A 366 -0.44 17.61 26.61
N PHE A 367 -0.30 16.30 26.93
CA PHE A 367 -0.50 15.22 25.96
C PHE A 367 -0.81 13.88 26.65
N HIS A 368 -1.82 13.14 26.13
CA HIS A 368 -2.39 11.98 26.81
C HIS A 368 -2.52 10.70 25.94
N TYR A 369 -2.13 10.69 24.66
CA TYR A 369 -2.40 9.59 23.70
C TYR A 369 -3.89 9.22 23.65
N GLY A 370 -4.81 10.20 23.73
CA GLY A 370 -6.26 9.97 23.75
C GLY A 370 -6.81 9.32 25.03
N LYS A 371 -6.02 9.20 26.12
CA LYS A 371 -6.44 8.67 27.42
C LYS A 371 -6.93 9.81 28.33
N LYS A 372 -7.70 9.46 29.38
CA LYS A 372 -8.23 10.46 30.31
C LYS A 372 -7.21 11.06 31.30
N THR A 373 -6.04 10.44 31.46
CA THR A 373 -4.97 10.86 32.36
C THR A 373 -3.63 10.89 31.61
N GLY A 374 -2.84 11.92 31.91
CA GLY A 374 -1.72 12.33 31.09
C GLY A 374 -0.45 11.52 31.18
N VAL A 375 0.25 11.53 30.06
CA VAL A 375 1.67 11.18 29.99
C VAL A 375 2.53 12.43 30.20
N ILE A 376 2.03 13.62 29.75
CA ILE A 376 2.61 14.95 29.99
C ILE A 376 1.47 15.85 30.48
N ASP A 377 1.67 16.52 31.63
CA ASP A 377 0.65 17.33 32.27
C ASP A 377 1.21 18.71 32.67
N HIS A 378 0.78 19.75 31.95
CA HIS A 378 1.15 21.16 32.18
C HIS A 378 2.68 21.40 32.32
N LEU A 379 3.49 20.70 31.52
CA LEU A 379 4.95 20.76 31.59
C LEU A 379 5.46 22.09 31.01
N ASN A 380 6.34 22.75 31.75
CA ASN A 380 7.07 23.96 31.34
C ASN A 380 8.57 23.69 31.43
N LEU A 381 9.30 23.88 30.31
CA LEU A 381 10.75 23.72 30.26
C LEU A 381 11.34 24.69 29.25
N GLN A 382 12.40 25.39 29.67
CA GLN A 382 13.20 26.24 28.79
C GLN A 382 14.61 25.64 28.69
N ILE A 383 15.16 25.61 27.50
CA ILE A 383 16.51 25.14 27.20
C ILE A 383 17.22 26.24 26.43
N ASP A 384 18.28 26.76 27.00
CA ASP A 384 19.03 27.86 26.41
C ASP A 384 19.84 27.40 25.18
N ALA A 385 20.18 28.36 24.31
CA ALA A 385 21.01 28.12 23.15
C ALA A 385 22.37 27.54 23.53
N GLY A 386 22.71 26.36 22.98
CA GLY A 386 23.95 25.65 23.28
C GLY A 386 23.97 24.90 24.61
N GLU A 387 22.88 24.95 25.40
CA GLU A 387 22.75 24.21 26.66
C GLU A 387 22.60 22.71 26.41
N LYS A 388 23.21 21.90 27.28
CA LYS A 388 23.07 20.43 27.28
C LYS A 388 22.21 20.01 28.47
N VAL A 389 20.98 19.62 28.19
CA VAL A 389 20.00 19.22 29.21
C VAL A 389 19.80 17.71 29.20
N GLY A 390 19.99 17.09 30.36
CA GLY A 390 19.70 15.67 30.58
C GLY A 390 18.32 15.49 31.18
N ILE A 391 17.48 14.68 30.53
CA ILE A 391 16.17 14.29 31.02
C ILE A 391 16.28 12.94 31.74
N VAL A 392 15.96 12.93 33.04
CA VAL A 392 16.04 11.76 33.92
C VAL A 392 14.65 11.44 34.48
N GLY A 393 14.37 10.21 34.79
CA GLY A 393 13.10 9.80 35.39
C GLY A 393 12.82 8.30 35.22
N ARG A 394 11.83 7.81 35.93
CA ARG A 394 11.42 6.39 35.87
C ARG A 394 10.96 6.00 34.46
N SER A 395 10.94 4.69 34.17
CA SER A 395 10.31 4.17 32.95
C SER A 395 8.83 4.57 32.94
N GLY A 396 8.35 5.07 31.82
CA GLY A 396 6.97 5.55 31.68
C GLY A 396 6.71 7.00 32.17
N ALA A 397 7.71 7.72 32.67
CA ALA A 397 7.55 9.10 33.17
C ALA A 397 7.26 10.15 32.07
N GLY A 398 7.31 9.79 30.77
CA GLY A 398 7.02 10.71 29.66
C GLY A 398 8.25 11.21 28.89
N LYS A 399 9.47 10.75 29.20
CA LYS A 399 10.73 11.23 28.57
C LYS A 399 10.72 11.11 27.04
N SER A 400 10.48 9.92 26.51
CA SER A 400 10.42 9.68 25.04
C SER A 400 9.23 10.38 24.40
N THR A 401 8.13 10.56 25.14
CA THR A 401 6.98 11.33 24.67
C THR A 401 7.35 12.79 24.45
N LEU A 402 8.13 13.42 25.37
CA LEU A 402 8.59 14.78 25.21
C LEU A 402 9.43 14.97 23.94
N VAL A 403 10.31 14.02 23.64
CA VAL A 403 11.10 14.00 22.40
C VAL A 403 10.20 13.82 21.17
N ASN A 404 9.23 12.91 21.21
CA ASN A 404 8.29 12.69 20.12
C ASN A 404 7.44 13.93 19.83
N LEU A 405 7.06 14.69 20.84
CA LEU A 405 6.35 15.96 20.70
C LEU A 405 7.25 17.05 20.09
N LEU A 406 8.53 17.13 20.50
CA LEU A 406 9.50 18.06 19.91
C LEU A 406 9.72 17.77 18.42
N LEU A 407 9.77 16.48 18.03
CA LEU A 407 9.89 16.03 16.63
C LEU A 407 8.56 16.12 15.86
N ARG A 408 7.50 16.56 16.55
CA ARG A 408 6.15 16.63 16.00
C ARG A 408 5.72 15.33 15.34
N PHE A 409 5.96 14.19 16.02
CA PHE A 409 5.34 12.91 15.64
C PHE A 409 3.87 12.83 16.07
N HIS A 410 3.50 13.68 17.04
CA HIS A 410 2.13 13.96 17.49
C HIS A 410 1.96 15.46 17.66
N ASP A 411 0.79 16.00 17.36
CA ASP A 411 0.42 17.37 17.72
C ASP A 411 0.02 17.43 19.19
N LEU A 412 0.36 18.55 19.87
CA LEU A 412 -0.01 18.80 21.25
C LEU A 412 -1.53 18.90 21.42
N GLU A 413 -2.04 18.37 22.53
CA GLU A 413 -3.43 18.56 22.96
C GLU A 413 -3.62 19.93 23.63
N SER A 414 -2.61 20.43 24.33
CA SER A 414 -2.60 21.78 24.90
C SER A 414 -1.18 22.35 24.99
N GLY A 415 -1.05 23.69 25.08
CA GLY A 415 0.22 24.39 25.14
C GLY A 415 0.89 24.57 23.79
N GLN A 416 2.17 24.92 23.79
CA GLN A 416 2.97 25.14 22.59
C GLN A 416 4.45 24.80 22.83
N ILE A 417 5.15 24.40 21.74
CA ILE A 417 6.60 24.23 21.71
C ILE A 417 7.18 25.23 20.72
N LEU A 418 8.13 26.03 21.17
CA LEU A 418 8.80 27.05 20.36
C LEU A 418 10.27 26.68 20.17
N ILE A 419 10.79 26.88 18.97
CA ILE A 419 12.24 26.89 18.67
C ILE A 419 12.60 28.29 18.15
N ASP A 420 13.49 29.00 18.82
CA ASP A 420 13.83 30.40 18.50
C ASP A 420 12.57 31.26 18.29
N ASN A 421 11.60 31.17 19.21
CA ASN A 421 10.27 31.83 19.16
C ASN A 421 9.36 31.45 17.98
N GLN A 422 9.67 30.40 17.21
CA GLN A 422 8.83 29.88 16.15
C GLN A 422 8.07 28.65 16.65
N ASP A 423 6.74 28.65 16.53
CA ASP A 423 5.91 27.51 16.93
C ASP A 423 6.10 26.35 15.95
N ILE A 424 6.50 25.18 16.48
CA ILE A 424 6.72 23.97 15.67
C ILE A 424 5.46 23.50 14.93
N LYS A 425 4.27 23.91 15.38
CA LYS A 425 3.00 23.59 14.72
C LYS A 425 2.78 24.38 13.43
N GLN A 426 3.44 25.54 13.30
CA GLN A 426 3.29 26.44 12.17
C GLN A 426 4.37 26.30 11.10
N VAL A 427 5.37 25.46 11.34
CA VAL A 427 6.44 25.18 10.37
C VAL A 427 6.25 23.79 9.73
N SER A 428 6.89 23.56 8.58
CA SER A 428 6.83 22.24 7.95
C SER A 428 7.58 21.18 8.76
N GLN A 429 7.02 19.99 8.88
CA GLN A 429 7.61 18.85 9.60
C GLN A 429 9.00 18.51 9.07
N ASP A 430 9.20 18.59 7.75
CA ASP A 430 10.49 18.29 7.12
C ASP A 430 11.57 19.29 7.54
N SER A 431 11.26 20.60 7.58
CA SER A 431 12.22 21.62 8.02
C SER A 431 12.55 21.53 9.52
N LEU A 432 11.53 21.21 10.34
CA LEU A 432 11.69 20.95 11.76
C LEU A 432 12.65 19.78 12.00
N ARG A 433 12.36 18.63 11.37
CA ARG A 433 13.18 17.42 11.51
C ARG A 433 14.55 17.55 10.86
N ALA A 434 14.70 18.35 9.80
CA ALA A 434 16.00 18.68 9.24
C ALA A 434 16.89 19.42 10.24
N SER A 435 16.31 20.28 11.08
CA SER A 435 17.03 21.08 12.09
C SER A 435 17.36 20.33 13.38
N ILE A 436 16.89 19.08 13.55
CA ILE A 436 17.12 18.27 14.74
C ILE A 436 17.84 16.98 14.36
N GLY A 437 19.04 16.75 14.89
CA GLY A 437 19.74 15.47 14.81
C GLY A 437 19.27 14.53 15.92
N VAL A 438 18.97 13.28 15.61
CA VAL A 438 18.51 12.30 16.60
C VAL A 438 19.36 11.05 16.57
N VAL A 439 19.94 10.67 17.71
CA VAL A 439 20.56 9.36 17.91
C VAL A 439 19.61 8.54 18.78
N THR A 440 18.99 7.52 18.17
CA THR A 440 17.99 6.67 18.82
C THR A 440 18.62 5.49 19.53
N GLN A 441 17.92 4.92 20.52
CA GLN A 441 18.29 3.69 21.21
C GLN A 441 18.39 2.51 20.23
N ASP A 442 17.38 2.33 19.39
CA ASP A 442 17.37 1.36 18.31
C ASP A 442 17.97 1.98 17.03
N THR A 443 19.21 1.60 16.74
CA THR A 443 19.94 2.04 15.55
C THR A 443 19.55 1.18 14.33
N SER A 444 18.37 1.41 13.79
CA SER A 444 17.95 0.77 12.55
C SER A 444 18.69 1.35 11.34
N LEU A 445 19.20 0.47 10.49
CA LEU A 445 19.79 0.83 9.21
C LEU A 445 18.86 0.42 8.07
N LEU A 446 18.83 1.24 7.03
CA LEU A 446 18.12 0.93 5.80
C LEU A 446 18.83 -0.23 5.08
N HIS A 447 18.06 -1.08 4.40
CA HIS A 447 18.60 -2.17 3.56
C HIS A 447 19.24 -1.59 2.28
N ARG A 448 20.39 -0.95 2.45
CA ARG A 448 21.14 -0.23 1.42
C ARG A 448 22.63 -0.34 1.73
N SER A 449 23.49 0.24 0.88
CA SER A 449 24.93 0.30 1.17
C SER A 449 25.22 1.10 2.46
N VAL A 450 26.38 0.85 3.06
CA VAL A 450 26.89 1.66 4.20
C VAL A 450 26.92 3.15 3.81
N ARG A 451 27.42 3.47 2.60
CA ARG A 451 27.47 4.83 2.09
C ARG A 451 26.10 5.48 2.08
N GLU A 452 25.09 4.84 1.47
CA GLU A 452 23.72 5.37 1.40
C GLU A 452 23.08 5.54 2.79
N ASN A 453 23.42 4.68 3.74
CA ASN A 453 22.96 4.81 5.12
C ASN A 453 23.53 6.06 5.81
N ILE A 454 24.78 6.42 5.56
CA ILE A 454 25.42 7.59 6.17
C ILE A 454 24.99 8.88 5.47
N VAL A 455 25.03 8.89 4.13
CA VAL A 455 24.64 10.03 3.29
C VAL A 455 23.14 10.37 3.45
N TYR A 456 22.34 9.46 3.98
CA TYR A 456 20.93 9.73 4.30
C TYR A 456 20.75 10.93 5.25
N GLY A 457 21.77 11.25 6.08
CA GLY A 457 21.80 12.45 6.93
C GLY A 457 21.94 13.77 6.15
N ASN A 458 22.68 13.74 5.04
CA ASN A 458 22.85 14.87 4.12
C ASN A 458 23.14 14.33 2.71
N PRO A 459 22.12 14.26 1.81
CA PRO A 459 22.28 13.74 0.45
C PRO A 459 23.25 14.52 -0.42
N GLU A 460 23.48 15.80 -0.12
CA GLU A 460 24.38 16.70 -0.89
C GLU A 460 25.84 16.65 -0.39
N ALA A 461 26.14 15.79 0.61
CA ALA A 461 27.46 15.70 1.18
C ALA A 461 28.51 15.16 0.20
N THR A 462 29.72 15.74 0.21
CA THR A 462 30.86 15.23 -0.57
C THR A 462 31.45 13.97 0.08
N ASP A 463 32.24 13.23 -0.69
CA ASP A 463 32.91 12.03 -0.17
C ASP A 463 33.91 12.36 0.96
N GLU A 464 34.55 13.55 0.92
CA GLU A 464 35.43 14.03 1.98
C GLU A 464 34.65 14.26 3.27
N GLN A 465 33.46 14.89 3.19
CA GLN A 465 32.59 15.11 4.36
C GLN A 465 32.08 13.77 4.94
N LEU A 466 31.76 12.83 4.09
CA LEU A 466 31.37 11.48 4.49
C LEU A 466 32.52 10.78 5.23
N MET A 467 33.73 10.78 4.67
CA MET A 467 34.92 10.17 5.30
C MET A 467 35.25 10.83 6.64
N GLN A 468 35.13 12.17 6.72
CA GLN A 468 35.36 12.90 7.97
C GLN A 468 34.32 12.51 9.04
N ALA A 469 33.05 12.46 8.69
CA ALA A 469 31.99 12.02 9.62
C ALA A 469 32.21 10.58 10.10
N CYS A 470 32.67 9.68 9.23
CA CYS A 470 33.02 8.32 9.60
C CYS A 470 34.22 8.23 10.54
N LYS A 471 35.24 9.08 10.32
CA LYS A 471 36.41 9.18 11.18
C LYS A 471 36.02 9.71 12.57
N GLU A 472 35.19 10.75 12.64
CA GLU A 472 34.70 11.33 13.89
C GLU A 472 33.79 10.36 14.67
N ALA A 473 33.07 9.48 13.96
CA ALA A 473 32.24 8.41 14.53
C ALA A 473 33.04 7.14 14.88
N GLU A 474 34.37 7.12 14.70
CA GLU A 474 35.22 5.93 14.88
C GLU A 474 34.77 4.74 14.02
N ALA A 475 34.23 5.01 12.82
CA ALA A 475 33.59 4.00 11.97
C ALA A 475 34.48 3.57 10.79
N SER A 476 35.49 4.35 10.38
CA SER A 476 36.26 4.13 9.17
C SER A 476 36.95 2.77 9.13
N GLU A 477 37.64 2.39 10.20
CA GLU A 477 38.43 1.17 10.25
C GLU A 477 37.61 -0.10 10.00
N PHE A 478 36.46 -0.25 10.70
CA PHE A 478 35.64 -1.46 10.50
C PHE A 478 34.88 -1.41 9.16
N ILE A 479 34.51 -0.21 8.64
CA ILE A 479 33.83 -0.10 7.35
C ILE A 479 34.73 -0.62 6.24
N GLU A 480 36.02 -0.26 6.23
CA GLU A 480 36.99 -0.69 5.20
C GLU A 480 37.14 -2.23 5.14
N GLY A 481 36.97 -2.90 6.27
CA GLY A 481 37.01 -4.37 6.38
C GLY A 481 35.73 -5.09 6.00
N LEU A 482 34.62 -4.38 5.66
CA LEU A 482 33.35 -5.02 5.33
C LEU A 482 33.38 -5.61 3.91
N GLU A 483 32.80 -6.81 3.78
CA GLU A 483 32.51 -7.44 2.50
C GLU A 483 31.16 -8.17 2.59
N ASP A 484 30.25 -7.91 1.65
CA ASP A 484 28.95 -8.57 1.58
C ASP A 484 28.99 -9.86 0.72
N MET A 485 27.88 -10.60 0.72
CA MET A 485 27.78 -11.86 -0.05
C MET A 485 27.86 -11.66 -1.58
N GLN A 486 27.74 -10.44 -2.07
CA GLN A 486 27.83 -10.10 -3.49
C GLN A 486 29.23 -9.63 -3.87
N GLY A 487 30.18 -9.55 -2.90
CA GLY A 487 31.55 -9.09 -3.10
C GLY A 487 31.71 -7.56 -3.07
N ASN A 488 30.67 -6.80 -2.69
CA ASN A 488 30.81 -5.36 -2.48
C ASN A 488 31.58 -5.10 -1.19
N ARG A 489 32.52 -4.15 -1.22
CA ARG A 489 33.45 -3.89 -0.10
C ARG A 489 33.30 -2.47 0.46
N GLY A 490 33.68 -2.34 1.72
CA GLY A 490 33.79 -1.06 2.42
C GLY A 490 32.46 -0.31 2.43
N TYR A 491 32.48 0.94 2.00
CA TYR A 491 31.30 1.82 1.93
C TYR A 491 30.19 1.34 0.98
N MET A 492 30.54 0.47 0.02
CA MET A 492 29.58 -0.09 -0.94
C MET A 492 28.95 -1.39 -0.45
N ALA A 493 29.45 -1.99 0.66
CA ALA A 493 28.86 -3.19 1.23
C ALA A 493 27.40 -2.94 1.63
N GLN A 494 26.50 -3.86 1.23
CA GLN A 494 25.08 -3.80 1.56
C GLN A 494 24.84 -4.19 3.02
N VAL A 495 23.94 -3.49 3.69
CA VAL A 495 23.55 -3.76 5.09
C VAL A 495 22.11 -4.26 5.10
N GLY A 496 21.76 -5.18 6.02
CA GLY A 496 20.41 -5.67 6.18
C GLY A 496 20.29 -7.18 6.20
N GLU A 497 19.08 -7.75 5.98
CA GLU A 497 18.80 -9.19 6.13
C GLU A 497 19.67 -10.09 5.23
N ARG A 498 20.08 -9.59 4.06
CA ARG A 498 20.93 -10.31 3.08
C ARG A 498 22.31 -9.67 2.90
N GLY A 499 22.63 -8.65 3.70
CA GLY A 499 23.91 -7.95 3.67
C GLY A 499 24.81 -8.35 4.82
N VAL A 500 25.79 -7.48 5.10
CA VAL A 500 26.73 -7.66 6.21
C VAL A 500 25.97 -7.59 7.55
N LYS A 501 26.25 -8.55 8.42
CA LYS A 501 25.76 -8.55 9.81
C LYS A 501 26.66 -7.66 10.65
N LEU A 502 26.19 -6.47 10.97
CA LEU A 502 26.88 -5.54 11.85
C LEU A 502 26.58 -5.82 13.31
N SER A 503 27.58 -5.65 14.19
CA SER A 503 27.39 -5.64 15.63
C SER A 503 26.53 -4.44 16.08
N GLY A 504 25.99 -4.47 17.30
CA GLY A 504 25.26 -3.33 17.88
C GLY A 504 26.08 -2.03 17.85
N GLY A 505 27.34 -2.08 18.27
CA GLY A 505 28.25 -0.95 18.26
C GLY A 505 28.61 -0.43 16.86
N GLN A 506 28.75 -1.34 15.87
CA GLN A 506 28.97 -0.93 14.48
C GLN A 506 27.76 -0.20 13.90
N ARG A 507 26.55 -0.72 14.13
CA ARG A 507 25.31 -0.01 13.72
C ARG A 507 25.22 1.36 14.35
N GLN A 508 25.53 1.47 15.63
CA GLN A 508 25.47 2.73 16.36
C GLN A 508 26.47 3.75 15.82
N ARG A 509 27.72 3.36 15.53
CA ARG A 509 28.73 4.25 14.93
C ARG A 509 28.32 4.73 13.54
N ILE A 510 27.69 3.90 12.71
CA ILE A 510 27.10 4.32 11.44
C ILE A 510 25.97 5.34 11.68
N ALA A 511 25.10 5.12 12.66
CA ALA A 511 24.04 6.06 13.00
C ALA A 511 24.59 7.41 13.52
N ILE A 512 25.66 7.37 14.32
CA ILE A 512 26.35 8.60 14.76
C ILE A 512 26.98 9.32 13.56
N ALA A 513 27.67 8.62 12.65
CA ALA A 513 28.22 9.20 11.43
C ALA A 513 27.14 9.89 10.58
N ARG A 514 25.95 9.28 10.46
CA ARG A 514 24.77 9.87 9.80
C ARG A 514 24.38 11.20 10.44
N VAL A 515 24.35 11.27 11.77
CA VAL A 515 23.94 12.48 12.51
C VAL A 515 25.04 13.55 12.47
N LEU A 516 26.33 13.15 12.52
CA LEU A 516 27.46 14.06 12.31
C LEU A 516 27.38 14.72 10.93
N LEU A 517 27.15 13.92 9.89
CA LEU A 517 27.04 14.42 8.52
C LEU A 517 25.83 15.33 8.32
N LYS A 518 24.72 15.08 9.02
CA LYS A 518 23.54 15.97 9.03
C LYS A 518 23.85 17.34 9.63
N ASN A 519 24.72 17.40 10.62
CA ASN A 519 25.18 18.60 11.30
C ASN A 519 24.07 19.58 11.76
N ALA A 520 22.97 19.05 12.28
CA ALA A 520 21.85 19.85 12.79
C ALA A 520 22.24 20.67 14.04
N PRO A 521 21.66 21.90 14.21
CA PRO A 521 21.94 22.76 15.36
C PRO A 521 21.39 22.26 16.70
N ILE A 522 20.32 21.46 16.66
CA ILE A 522 19.72 20.83 17.85
C ILE A 522 19.98 19.33 17.79
N LEU A 523 20.33 18.74 18.92
CA LEU A 523 20.65 17.32 19.04
C LEU A 523 19.77 16.66 20.11
N VAL A 524 19.18 15.51 19.76
CA VAL A 524 18.48 14.63 20.70
C VAL A 524 19.24 13.31 20.80
N LEU A 525 19.56 12.91 22.03
CA LEU A 525 20.20 11.63 22.33
C LEU A 525 19.24 10.78 23.16
N ASP A 526 18.80 9.63 22.61
CA ASP A 526 17.95 8.68 23.32
C ASP A 526 18.75 7.41 23.60
N GLU A 527 19.20 7.23 24.85
CA GLU A 527 19.91 6.06 25.39
C GLU A 527 21.00 5.45 24.48
N ALA A 528 21.85 6.28 23.94
CA ALA A 528 22.78 5.97 22.85
C ALA A 528 23.88 4.90 23.17
N THR A 529 23.85 4.18 24.28
CA THR A 529 24.98 3.29 24.68
C THR A 529 24.60 1.97 25.38
N SER A 530 23.38 1.46 25.29
CA SER A 530 22.97 0.22 25.96
C SER A 530 23.63 -1.05 25.34
N ALA A 531 24.20 -1.93 26.19
CA ALA A 531 24.71 -3.28 25.87
C ALA A 531 25.94 -3.37 24.93
N LEU A 532 27.01 -2.61 25.21
CA LEU A 532 28.25 -2.60 24.41
C LEU A 532 29.47 -2.97 25.25
N ASP A 533 30.50 -3.53 24.61
CA ASP A 533 31.81 -3.79 25.24
C ASP A 533 32.49 -2.46 25.62
N SER A 534 33.29 -2.48 26.70
CA SER A 534 33.87 -1.27 27.30
C SER A 534 34.72 -0.43 26.35
N GLU A 535 35.45 -1.02 25.41
CA GLU A 535 36.25 -0.30 24.41
C GLU A 535 35.37 0.40 23.36
N VAL A 536 34.33 -0.29 22.89
CA VAL A 536 33.36 0.27 21.94
C VAL A 536 32.55 1.39 22.60
N GLU A 537 32.24 1.25 23.89
CA GLU A 537 31.56 2.29 24.66
C GLU A 537 32.40 3.57 24.74
N ALA A 538 33.71 3.46 25.04
CA ALA A 538 34.62 4.59 25.11
C ALA A 538 34.70 5.35 23.76
N ALA A 539 34.80 4.63 22.64
CA ALA A 539 34.82 5.21 21.30
C ALA A 539 33.51 5.95 20.98
N ILE A 540 32.37 5.36 21.34
CA ILE A 540 31.04 5.98 21.14
C ILE A 540 30.89 7.24 22.01
N GLN A 541 31.32 7.21 23.27
CA GLN A 541 31.29 8.37 24.15
C GLN A 541 32.15 9.53 23.61
N ALA A 542 33.36 9.24 23.11
CA ALA A 542 34.20 10.23 22.46
C ALA A 542 33.53 10.86 21.23
N SER A 543 32.86 10.04 20.41
CA SER A 543 32.11 10.49 19.23
C SER A 543 30.90 11.35 19.62
N LEU A 544 30.13 10.96 20.64
CA LEU A 544 29.00 11.73 21.16
C LEU A 544 29.46 13.07 21.74
N LYS A 545 30.58 13.10 22.44
CA LYS A 545 31.16 14.37 22.97
C LYS A 545 31.51 15.33 21.84
N ARG A 546 32.10 14.85 20.76
CA ARG A 546 32.35 15.65 19.52
C ARG A 546 31.04 16.15 18.90
N LEU A 547 30.06 15.27 18.77
CA LEU A 547 28.75 15.57 18.19
C LEU A 547 27.99 16.67 18.95
N MET A 548 28.12 16.72 20.28
CA MET A 548 27.45 17.71 21.14
C MET A 548 28.09 19.09 21.12
N GLN A 549 29.31 19.27 20.57
CA GLN A 549 30.02 20.57 20.61
C GLN A 549 29.26 21.64 19.82
N GLY A 550 29.02 22.79 20.49
CA GLY A 550 28.38 23.95 19.89
C GLY A 550 26.90 23.79 19.55
N LYS A 551 26.23 22.78 20.10
CA LYS A 551 24.81 22.48 19.81
C LYS A 551 23.96 22.53 21.06
N THR A 552 22.67 22.83 20.89
CA THR A 552 21.66 22.63 21.95
C THR A 552 21.34 21.14 22.03
N VAL A 553 21.47 20.53 23.21
CA VAL A 553 21.36 19.08 23.37
C VAL A 553 20.27 18.72 24.37
N ILE A 554 19.43 17.78 24.00
CA ILE A 554 18.48 17.09 24.88
C ILE A 554 18.89 15.62 24.93
N ALA A 555 19.31 15.13 26.11
CA ALA A 555 19.68 13.73 26.29
C ALA A 555 18.72 13.03 27.25
N ILE A 556 18.09 11.92 26.79
CA ILE A 556 17.42 10.99 27.70
C ILE A 556 18.53 10.15 28.35
N ALA A 557 18.83 10.45 29.60
CA ALA A 557 19.99 9.93 30.27
C ALA A 557 19.62 8.68 31.10
N HIS A 558 20.16 7.54 30.71
CA HIS A 558 20.09 6.28 31.44
C HIS A 558 21.45 5.81 31.96
N ARG A 559 22.56 6.45 31.53
CA ARG A 559 23.92 6.11 31.96
C ARG A 559 24.62 7.28 32.67
N LEU A 560 25.42 6.92 33.66
CA LEU A 560 26.18 7.86 34.47
C LEU A 560 27.12 8.77 33.65
N SER A 561 27.76 8.20 32.62
CA SER A 561 28.67 8.90 31.71
C SER A 561 27.96 9.99 30.88
N THR A 562 26.72 9.73 30.47
CA THR A 562 25.90 10.72 29.75
C THR A 562 25.44 11.83 30.67
N ILE A 563 25.00 11.48 31.90
CA ILE A 563 24.57 12.44 32.94
C ILE A 563 25.67 13.41 33.28
N ALA A 564 26.90 12.90 33.45
CA ALA A 564 28.06 13.71 33.84
C ALA A 564 28.50 14.73 32.77
N ALA A 565 28.06 14.59 31.53
CA ALA A 565 28.37 15.48 30.42
C ALA A 565 27.32 16.59 30.22
N MET A 566 26.25 16.63 31.00
CA MET A 566 25.15 17.59 30.89
C MET A 566 25.38 18.81 31.78
N ASP A 567 24.98 19.97 31.27
CA ASP A 567 25.09 21.24 32.03
C ASP A 567 23.98 21.30 33.10
N ARG A 568 22.78 20.80 32.78
CA ARG A 568 21.63 20.76 33.69
C ARG A 568 20.86 19.43 33.52
N LEU A 569 20.27 18.98 34.60
CA LEU A 569 19.38 17.79 34.62
C LEU A 569 17.97 18.21 34.98
N VAL A 570 17.01 17.58 34.34
CA VAL A 570 15.57 17.75 34.57
C VAL A 570 14.98 16.38 34.89
N VAL A 571 14.42 16.25 36.09
CA VAL A 571 13.80 15.02 36.56
C VAL A 571 12.31 15.08 36.28
N ILE A 572 11.83 14.14 35.50
CA ILE A 572 10.40 13.99 35.15
C ILE A 572 9.83 12.80 35.89
N ASP A 573 8.72 13.00 36.57
CA ASP A 573 7.90 11.94 37.16
C ASP A 573 6.41 12.24 36.91
N GLU A 574 5.65 11.22 36.53
CA GLU A 574 4.22 11.32 36.19
C GLU A 574 3.89 12.51 35.26
N GLY A 575 4.74 12.76 34.27
CA GLY A 575 4.54 13.81 33.26
C GLY A 575 4.83 15.24 33.71
N LYS A 576 5.40 15.43 34.92
CA LYS A 576 5.76 16.75 35.49
C LYS A 576 7.23 16.83 35.80
N ILE A 577 7.76 18.03 35.74
CA ILE A 577 9.12 18.29 36.24
C ILE A 577 9.05 18.41 37.76
N ILE A 578 9.77 17.55 38.47
CA ILE A 578 9.80 17.52 39.94
C ILE A 578 11.11 18.10 40.52
N GLU A 579 12.22 17.97 39.80
CA GLU A 579 13.54 18.48 40.20
C GLU A 579 14.29 19.00 38.97
N GLN A 580 15.10 20.02 39.13
CA GLN A 580 16.03 20.51 38.12
C GLN A 580 17.25 21.16 38.75
N GLY A 581 18.43 20.97 38.17
CA GLY A 581 19.70 21.50 38.66
C GLY A 581 20.89 20.80 38.05
N SER A 582 22.09 21.17 38.46
CA SER A 582 23.31 20.45 38.11
C SER A 582 23.35 19.07 38.81
N HIS A 583 24.20 18.19 38.31
CA HIS A 583 24.40 16.87 38.92
C HIS A 583 24.66 16.93 40.41
N GLN A 584 25.56 17.86 40.86
CA GLN A 584 25.95 17.97 42.26
C GLN A 584 24.79 18.54 43.10
N GLU A 585 24.12 19.59 42.63
CA GLU A 585 22.97 20.18 43.34
C GLU A 585 21.86 19.15 43.59
N LEU A 586 21.55 18.32 42.61
CA LEU A 586 20.52 17.28 42.74
C LEU A 586 20.93 16.12 43.66
N LEU A 587 22.23 15.80 43.75
CA LEU A 587 22.74 14.83 44.73
C LEU A 587 22.62 15.38 46.14
N ASP A 588 23.03 16.66 46.35
CA ASP A 588 23.00 17.32 47.65
C ASP A 588 21.55 17.54 48.13
N PHE A 589 20.62 17.75 47.20
CA PHE A 589 19.19 17.87 47.49
C PHE A 589 18.61 16.57 48.07
N GLY A 590 19.18 15.40 47.74
CA GLY A 590 18.75 14.10 48.29
C GLY A 590 17.35 13.63 47.80
N GLY A 591 16.85 14.15 46.70
CA GLY A 591 15.53 13.91 46.17
C GLY A 591 15.39 12.60 45.36
N VAL A 592 14.52 12.63 44.37
CA VAL A 592 14.27 11.45 43.48
C VAL A 592 15.50 11.12 42.63
N TYR A 593 16.21 12.18 42.16
CA TYR A 593 17.45 12.00 41.39
C TYR A 593 18.52 11.26 42.19
N ALA A 594 18.77 11.68 43.42
CA ALA A 594 19.77 11.06 44.28
C ALA A 594 19.46 9.57 44.53
N LYS A 595 18.19 9.22 44.73
CA LYS A 595 17.75 7.84 44.88
C LYS A 595 17.97 7.01 43.58
N LEU A 596 17.63 7.56 42.41
CA LEU A 596 17.87 6.90 41.12
C LEU A 596 19.37 6.69 40.89
N TRP A 597 20.19 7.68 41.21
CA TRP A 597 21.65 7.61 41.13
C TRP A 597 22.22 6.50 42.04
N GLN A 598 21.81 6.46 43.33
CA GLN A 598 22.22 5.41 44.26
C GLN A 598 21.89 4.02 43.80
N HIS A 599 20.71 3.81 43.21
CA HIS A 599 20.33 2.50 42.61
C HIS A 599 21.22 2.10 41.44
N GLN A 600 21.70 3.06 40.66
CA GLN A 600 22.57 2.76 39.52
C GLN A 600 24.04 2.54 39.94
N THR A 601 24.50 3.24 40.96
CA THR A 601 25.87 3.11 41.48
C THR A 601 26.01 2.02 42.54
N GLY A 602 24.97 1.74 43.32
CA GLY A 602 24.98 0.77 44.41
C GLY A 602 25.16 -0.70 43.98
N GLY A 603 24.97 -1.03 42.68
CA GLY A 603 25.32 -2.33 42.11
C GLY A 603 26.84 -2.54 41.93
N PHE A 604 27.67 -1.49 42.02
CA PHE A 604 29.13 -1.53 41.87
C PHE A 604 29.92 -1.41 43.19
N ILE A 605 29.28 -1.01 44.30
CA ILE A 605 29.97 -0.77 45.59
C ILE A 605 29.75 -1.88 46.61
N GLY A 606 29.20 -3.01 46.23
CA GLY A 606 28.87 -4.14 47.12
C GLY A 606 29.91 -5.29 47.18
N LEU A 607 31.16 -5.06 46.79
CA LEU A 607 32.25 -6.04 46.97
C LEU A 607 33.51 -5.31 47.49
N ASN A 608 33.52 -4.99 48.79
CA ASN A 608 34.71 -4.89 49.64
C ASN A 608 34.42 -5.54 50.99
#